data_bc64fc3cfdc64d20a85fcb49f64a9d6b
#
_entry.id   bc64fc3cfdc64d20a85fcb49f64a9d6b
#
_cell.length_a   1.000
_cell.length_b   1.000
_cell.length_c   1.000
_cell.angle_alpha   90.00
_cell.angle_beta   90.00
_cell.angle_gamma   90.00
#
_symmetry.space_group_name_H-M   'P 1'
#
loop_
_entity.id
_entity.type
_entity.pdbx_description
1 polymer ?
#
loop_
_entity_poly.entity_id
_entity_poly.type
_entity_poly.pdbx_seq_one_letter_code
_entity_poly.pdbx_strand_id
1 'polypeptide(L)'
;ALTLLIIFLIFKAIPPSLSWMILDANISGDTKEACTGTGACWTYIKVWFRRFMYGMYPNEQHWRINTAFLLVIGLGTFGLFATEKMKKFLALYYVVIYPIIAFLIIYYLISGGYFGLEWIETGAWGGLSLTFIVSFFCLIFCFPLGMILALGRRSNLPAVRYVSIGYIEFWRGVPLITVLFMSSVMFPMFLPEDFFMDKLVRVIIAITLFEGAYCAEVIRGGLPV
;
A
#
# COMPACT_ATOMS: atom_id res chain seq x y z
N ALA A 1 -5.43 -41.05 -2.25
CA ALA A 1 -6.82 -40.74 -2.59
C ALA A 1 -7.05 -39.24 -2.79
N LEU A 2 -6.72 -38.39 -1.82
CA LEU A 2 -6.94 -36.93 -1.90
C LEU A 2 -6.15 -36.28 -3.04
N THR A 3 -4.88 -36.65 -3.24
CA THR A 3 -4.02 -36.15 -4.34
C THR A 3 -4.57 -36.49 -5.72
N LEU A 4 -5.07 -37.72 -5.91
CA LEU A 4 -5.70 -38.13 -7.16
C LEU A 4 -7.00 -37.39 -7.42
N LEU A 5 -7.78 -37.11 -6.40
CA LEU A 5 -9.00 -36.30 -6.51
C LEU A 5 -8.66 -34.86 -6.91
N ILE A 6 -7.66 -34.26 -6.30
CA ILE A 6 -7.19 -32.89 -6.63
C ILE A 6 -6.68 -32.81 -8.06
N ILE A 7 -5.86 -33.78 -8.50
CA ILE A 7 -5.37 -33.87 -9.87
C ILE A 7 -6.52 -34.01 -10.88
N PHE A 8 -7.49 -34.89 -10.57
CA PHE A 8 -8.68 -35.04 -11.40
C PHE A 8 -9.50 -33.76 -11.52
N LEU A 9 -9.75 -33.07 -10.40
CA LEU A 9 -10.47 -31.79 -10.38
C LEU A 9 -9.72 -30.70 -11.19
N ILE A 10 -8.39 -30.64 -11.06
CA ILE A 10 -7.55 -29.72 -11.83
C ILE A 10 -7.68 -30.01 -13.34
N PHE A 11 -7.51 -31.26 -13.77
CA PHE A 11 -7.64 -31.65 -15.16
C PHE A 11 -9.04 -31.46 -15.73
N LYS A 12 -10.08 -31.54 -14.90
CA LYS A 12 -11.47 -31.28 -15.30
C LYS A 12 -11.81 -29.80 -15.35
N ALA A 13 -11.24 -28.98 -14.47
CA ALA A 13 -11.54 -27.54 -14.36
C ALA A 13 -10.67 -26.65 -15.29
N ILE A 14 -9.40 -26.99 -15.48
CA ILE A 14 -8.47 -26.14 -16.26
C ILE A 14 -8.88 -26.00 -17.73
N PRO A 15 -9.18 -27.08 -18.50
CA PRO A 15 -9.52 -26.92 -19.91
C PRO A 15 -10.72 -26.01 -20.17
N PRO A 16 -11.88 -26.17 -19.49
CA PRO A 16 -13.01 -25.28 -19.71
C PRO A 16 -12.74 -23.84 -19.22
N SER A 17 -11.93 -23.67 -18.15
CA SER A 17 -11.55 -22.32 -17.70
C SER A 17 -10.65 -21.63 -18.74
N LEU A 18 -9.70 -22.35 -19.32
CA LEU A 18 -8.82 -21.79 -20.36
C LEU A 18 -9.61 -21.49 -21.65
N SER A 19 -10.55 -22.36 -22.04
CA SER A 19 -11.45 -22.11 -23.17
C SER A 19 -12.24 -20.82 -22.92
N TRP A 20 -12.89 -20.70 -21.77
CA TRP A 20 -13.65 -19.52 -21.38
C TRP A 20 -12.80 -18.24 -21.34
N MET A 21 -11.54 -18.33 -20.84
CA MET A 21 -10.66 -17.16 -20.71
C MET A 21 -10.00 -16.73 -22.02
N ILE A 22 -9.74 -17.65 -22.96
CA ILE A 22 -8.89 -17.39 -24.14
C ILE A 22 -9.67 -17.60 -25.44
N LEU A 23 -10.30 -18.77 -25.62
CA LEU A 23 -10.91 -19.13 -26.93
C LEU A 23 -12.26 -18.45 -27.12
N ASP A 24 -13.10 -18.42 -26.09
CA ASP A 24 -14.42 -17.82 -26.12
C ASP A 24 -14.42 -16.36 -25.63
N ALA A 25 -13.21 -15.83 -25.33
CA ALA A 25 -13.05 -14.50 -24.76
C ALA A 25 -13.35 -13.39 -25.79
N ASN A 26 -14.04 -12.37 -25.31
CA ASN A 26 -14.27 -11.16 -26.09
C ASN A 26 -13.11 -10.16 -25.84
N ILE A 27 -12.25 -9.99 -26.86
CA ILE A 27 -11.03 -9.17 -26.79
C ILE A 27 -11.22 -7.86 -27.57
N SER A 28 -12.16 -7.81 -28.52
CA SER A 28 -12.34 -6.67 -29.44
C SER A 28 -13.51 -5.79 -29.01
N GLY A 29 -13.27 -4.49 -28.94
CA GLY A 29 -14.27 -3.48 -28.62
C GLY A 29 -13.69 -2.34 -27.77
N ASP A 30 -14.38 -1.20 -27.74
CA ASP A 30 -13.99 -0.02 -26.97
C ASP A 30 -15.04 0.38 -25.90
N THR A 31 -16.13 -0.38 -25.80
CA THR A 31 -17.19 -0.18 -24.82
C THR A 31 -17.53 -1.48 -24.09
N LYS A 32 -18.09 -1.38 -22.88
CA LYS A 32 -18.54 -2.53 -22.09
C LYS A 32 -19.65 -3.34 -22.78
N GLU A 33 -20.41 -2.71 -23.68
CA GLU A 33 -21.50 -3.32 -24.41
C GLU A 33 -21.03 -4.27 -25.54
N ALA A 34 -19.74 -4.21 -25.89
CA ALA A 34 -19.12 -5.17 -26.79
C ALA A 34 -18.99 -6.58 -26.20
N CYS A 35 -19.25 -6.74 -24.91
CA CYS A 35 -19.22 -8.04 -24.22
C CYS A 35 -20.53 -8.82 -24.44
N THR A 36 -20.69 -9.39 -25.61
CA THR A 36 -21.88 -10.16 -26.01
C THR A 36 -21.68 -11.67 -25.95
N GLY A 37 -20.47 -12.13 -25.73
CA GLY A 37 -20.11 -13.56 -25.71
C GLY A 37 -20.32 -14.24 -24.37
N THR A 38 -20.22 -15.58 -24.37
CA THR A 38 -20.30 -16.44 -23.16
C THR A 38 -18.97 -16.55 -22.43
N GLY A 39 -17.86 -16.11 -23.05
CA GLY A 39 -16.51 -16.15 -22.50
C GLY A 39 -16.12 -14.92 -21.69
N ALA A 40 -14.87 -14.88 -21.23
CA ALA A 40 -14.33 -13.77 -20.46
C ALA A 40 -14.33 -12.47 -21.28
N CYS A 41 -14.73 -11.38 -20.65
CA CYS A 41 -14.76 -10.07 -21.29
C CYS A 41 -13.48 -9.27 -20.99
N TRP A 42 -12.44 -9.43 -21.78
CA TRP A 42 -11.20 -8.65 -21.69
C TRP A 42 -11.36 -7.20 -22.12
N THR A 43 -12.33 -6.94 -22.99
CA THR A 43 -12.71 -5.58 -23.38
C THR A 43 -13.09 -4.73 -22.18
N TYR A 44 -13.84 -5.31 -21.20
CA TYR A 44 -14.19 -4.61 -19.97
C TYR A 44 -12.95 -4.21 -19.17
N ILE A 45 -11.98 -5.12 -19.03
CA ILE A 45 -10.72 -4.86 -18.34
C ILE A 45 -9.94 -3.75 -19.06
N LYS A 46 -9.83 -3.81 -20.41
CA LYS A 46 -9.15 -2.79 -21.21
C LYS A 46 -9.75 -1.39 -21.00
N VAL A 47 -11.08 -1.27 -21.04
CA VAL A 47 -11.79 0.00 -20.87
C VAL A 47 -11.59 0.59 -19.47
N TRP A 48 -11.67 -0.28 -18.44
CA TRP A 48 -11.57 0.16 -17.06
C TRP A 48 -10.15 0.15 -16.48
N PHE A 49 -9.15 -0.40 -17.21
CA PHE A 49 -7.78 -0.54 -16.75
C PHE A 49 -7.16 0.77 -16.27
N ARG A 50 -7.41 1.85 -17.03
CA ARG A 50 -6.93 3.17 -16.67
C ARG A 50 -7.50 3.64 -15.33
N ARG A 51 -8.81 3.45 -15.12
CA ARG A 51 -9.46 3.80 -13.86
C ARG A 51 -9.01 2.91 -12.70
N PHE A 52 -8.76 1.64 -12.99
CA PHE A 52 -8.18 0.72 -12.01
C PHE A 52 -6.76 1.13 -11.58
N MET A 53 -5.95 1.60 -12.50
CA MET A 53 -4.57 2.03 -12.20
C MET A 53 -4.52 3.39 -11.50
N TYR A 54 -5.25 4.38 -12.01
CA TYR A 54 -5.09 5.79 -11.62
C TYR A 54 -6.29 6.38 -10.87
N GLY A 55 -7.39 5.65 -10.75
CA GLY A 55 -8.59 6.14 -10.10
C GLY A 55 -9.26 7.27 -10.87
N MET A 56 -9.50 8.39 -10.21
CA MET A 56 -10.11 9.59 -10.79
C MET A 56 -9.09 10.68 -11.16
N TYR A 57 -7.81 10.35 -11.12
CA TYR A 57 -6.73 11.27 -11.48
C TYR A 57 -6.86 11.74 -12.94
N PRO A 58 -6.63 13.03 -13.26
CA PRO A 58 -6.80 13.56 -14.62
C PRO A 58 -5.97 12.80 -15.66
N ASN A 59 -6.59 12.46 -16.78
CA ASN A 59 -5.97 11.61 -17.82
C ASN A 59 -4.67 12.21 -18.38
N GLU A 60 -4.66 13.53 -18.59
CA GLU A 60 -3.52 14.26 -19.14
C GLU A 60 -2.31 14.29 -18.19
N GLN A 61 -2.56 14.03 -16.90
CA GLN A 61 -1.55 14.11 -15.84
C GLN A 61 -1.04 12.74 -15.36
N HIS A 62 -1.48 11.62 -15.97
CA HIS A 62 -1.04 10.27 -15.57
C HIS A 62 0.48 10.08 -15.63
N TRP A 63 1.15 10.80 -16.53
CA TRP A 63 2.61 10.79 -16.62
C TRP A 63 3.31 11.14 -15.30
N ARG A 64 2.68 11.98 -14.47
CA ARG A 64 3.21 12.42 -13.16
C ARG A 64 3.30 11.25 -12.21
N ILE A 65 2.22 10.43 -12.12
CA ILE A 65 2.18 9.23 -11.30
C ILE A 65 3.23 8.22 -11.78
N ASN A 66 3.30 7.97 -13.09
CA ASN A 66 4.27 7.04 -13.66
C ASN A 66 5.71 7.47 -13.39
N THR A 67 6.01 8.76 -13.57
CA THR A 67 7.33 9.32 -13.29
C THR A 67 7.67 9.24 -11.80
N ALA A 68 6.72 9.54 -10.91
CA ALA A 68 6.93 9.43 -9.47
C ALA A 68 7.25 7.98 -9.08
N PHE A 69 6.49 7.00 -9.54
CA PHE A 69 6.78 5.59 -9.27
C PHE A 69 8.11 5.14 -9.85
N LEU A 70 8.43 5.54 -11.08
CA LEU A 70 9.70 5.19 -11.72
C LEU A 70 10.89 5.74 -10.93
N LEU A 71 10.80 6.98 -10.46
CA LEU A 71 11.84 7.59 -9.62
C LEU A 71 11.95 6.92 -8.25
N VAL A 72 10.84 6.65 -7.57
CA VAL A 72 10.84 5.99 -6.26
C VAL A 72 11.39 4.56 -6.38
N ILE A 73 10.97 3.78 -7.36
CA ILE A 73 11.50 2.43 -7.59
C ILE A 73 12.98 2.49 -7.97
N GLY A 74 13.36 3.40 -8.87
CA GLY A 74 14.76 3.57 -9.30
C GLY A 74 15.69 3.90 -8.14
N LEU A 75 15.29 4.83 -7.26
CA LEU A 75 16.02 5.16 -6.04
C LEU A 75 16.02 3.98 -5.04
N GLY A 76 14.92 3.25 -4.94
CA GLY A 76 14.85 2.06 -4.09
C GLY A 76 15.77 0.92 -4.54
N THR A 77 15.98 0.76 -5.84
CA THR A 77 16.89 -0.28 -6.39
C THR A 77 18.36 0.08 -6.27
N PHE A 78 18.70 1.32 -5.90
CA PHE A 78 20.11 1.77 -5.73
C PHE A 78 20.92 0.84 -4.81
N GLY A 79 20.29 0.33 -3.75
CA GLY A 79 20.94 -0.57 -2.81
C GLY A 79 21.34 -1.93 -3.38
N LEU A 80 20.73 -2.38 -4.47
CA LEU A 80 21.07 -3.64 -5.12
C LEU A 80 22.47 -3.62 -5.76
N PHE A 81 22.96 -2.42 -6.07
CA PHE A 81 24.30 -2.20 -6.66
C PHE A 81 25.35 -1.83 -5.64
N ALA A 82 25.01 -1.81 -4.36
CA ALA A 82 25.90 -1.37 -3.31
C ALA A 82 26.87 -2.47 -2.85
N THR A 83 28.12 -2.10 -2.62
CA THR A 83 29.17 -2.99 -2.13
C THR A 83 29.12 -3.12 -0.60
N GLU A 84 29.76 -4.17 -0.06
CA GLU A 84 29.88 -4.45 1.38
C GLU A 84 30.36 -3.23 2.19
N LYS A 85 31.26 -2.42 1.62
CA LYS A 85 31.80 -1.21 2.28
C LYS A 85 30.74 -0.13 2.52
N MET A 86 29.62 -0.18 1.79
CA MET A 86 28.55 0.82 1.85
C MET A 86 27.42 0.43 2.81
N LYS A 87 27.46 -0.71 3.49
CA LYS A 87 26.34 -1.21 4.34
C LYS A 87 25.84 -0.20 5.38
N LYS A 88 26.75 0.51 6.06
CA LYS A 88 26.37 1.53 7.05
C LYS A 88 25.67 2.72 6.41
N PHE A 89 26.16 3.15 5.25
CA PHE A 89 25.54 4.23 4.47
C PHE A 89 24.16 3.79 3.95
N LEU A 90 24.04 2.55 3.49
CA LEU A 90 22.75 2.01 3.05
C LEU A 90 21.71 2.00 4.15
N ALA A 91 22.06 1.62 5.36
CA ALA A 91 21.14 1.64 6.48
C ALA A 91 20.59 3.06 6.71
N LEU A 92 21.46 4.07 6.77
CA LEU A 92 21.04 5.46 6.87
C LEU A 92 20.23 5.92 5.66
N TYR A 93 20.63 5.51 4.46
CA TYR A 93 19.94 5.82 3.23
C TYR A 93 18.50 5.30 3.25
N TYR A 94 18.27 4.02 3.50
CA TYR A 94 16.93 3.43 3.47
C TYR A 94 16.03 3.84 4.64
N VAL A 95 16.62 4.11 5.81
CA VAL A 95 15.83 4.45 7.01
C VAL A 95 15.46 5.94 7.03
N VAL A 96 16.31 6.82 6.50
CA VAL A 96 16.12 8.27 6.63
C VAL A 96 16.03 8.98 5.27
N ILE A 97 17.04 8.83 4.42
CA ILE A 97 17.17 9.65 3.20
C ILE A 97 16.13 9.24 2.16
N TYR A 98 16.01 7.95 1.87
CA TYR A 98 15.09 7.44 0.86
C TYR A 98 13.61 7.75 1.17
N PRO A 99 13.08 7.54 2.39
CA PRO A 99 11.72 7.93 2.74
C PRO A 99 11.43 9.41 2.54
N ILE A 100 12.37 10.28 2.92
CA ILE A 100 12.21 11.74 2.76
C ILE A 100 12.17 12.12 1.28
N ILE A 101 13.12 11.61 0.49
CA ILE A 101 13.16 11.89 -0.95
C ILE A 101 11.92 11.33 -1.65
N ALA A 102 11.50 10.10 -1.33
CA ALA A 102 10.29 9.51 -1.90
C ALA A 102 9.03 10.30 -1.54
N PHE A 103 8.93 10.79 -0.29
CA PHE A 103 7.84 11.67 0.13
C PHE A 103 7.82 12.96 -0.70
N LEU A 104 8.96 13.62 -0.84
CA LEU A 104 9.07 14.85 -1.62
C LEU A 104 8.70 14.62 -3.10
N ILE A 105 9.19 13.53 -3.71
CA ILE A 105 8.85 13.18 -5.09
C ILE A 105 7.33 12.97 -5.23
N ILE A 106 6.72 12.16 -4.38
CA ILE A 106 5.29 11.88 -4.41
C ILE A 106 4.50 13.16 -4.19
N TYR A 107 4.85 13.95 -3.18
CA TYR A 107 4.15 15.19 -2.86
C TYR A 107 4.23 16.19 -4.01
N TYR A 108 5.42 16.53 -4.50
CA TYR A 108 5.57 17.57 -5.52
C TYR A 108 5.09 17.13 -6.91
N LEU A 109 5.31 15.88 -7.30
CA LEU A 109 4.86 15.41 -8.60
C LEU A 109 3.36 15.14 -8.64
N ILE A 110 2.82 14.44 -7.65
CA ILE A 110 1.44 13.95 -7.71
C ILE A 110 0.46 15.03 -7.25
N SER A 111 0.73 15.75 -6.15
CA SER A 111 -0.13 16.87 -5.74
C SER A 111 0.02 18.08 -6.65
N GLY A 112 1.24 18.38 -7.10
CA GLY A 112 1.52 19.57 -7.90
C GLY A 112 1.52 20.88 -7.09
N GLY A 113 1.05 21.97 -7.72
CA GLY A 113 1.02 23.30 -7.10
C GLY A 113 2.35 24.06 -7.14
N TYR A 114 3.43 23.40 -7.59
CA TYR A 114 4.78 23.94 -7.72
C TYR A 114 5.32 23.71 -9.13
N PHE A 115 6.31 24.47 -9.54
CA PHE A 115 6.97 24.35 -10.85
C PHE A 115 6.03 24.41 -12.07
N GLY A 116 4.91 25.15 -11.96
CA GLY A 116 3.92 25.25 -13.02
C GLY A 116 3.01 24.01 -13.18
N LEU A 117 3.07 23.08 -12.25
CA LEU A 117 2.16 21.94 -12.21
C LEU A 117 0.84 22.33 -11.55
N GLU A 118 -0.26 21.98 -12.18
CA GLU A 118 -1.60 22.17 -11.63
C GLU A 118 -1.78 21.37 -10.34
N TRP A 119 -2.43 21.98 -9.34
CA TRP A 119 -2.75 21.31 -8.06
C TRP A 119 -3.84 20.28 -8.26
N ILE A 120 -3.62 19.07 -7.78
CA ILE A 120 -4.58 17.98 -7.80
C ILE A 120 -4.83 17.51 -6.37
N GLU A 121 -6.08 17.63 -5.93
CA GLU A 121 -6.49 17.20 -4.59
C GLU A 121 -6.30 15.70 -4.39
N THR A 122 -5.95 15.30 -3.16
CA THR A 122 -5.80 13.89 -2.76
C THR A 122 -7.09 13.08 -2.93
N GLY A 123 -8.26 13.75 -2.93
CA GLY A 123 -9.56 13.15 -3.22
C GLY A 123 -9.70 12.58 -4.65
N ALA A 124 -8.91 13.09 -5.61
CA ALA A 124 -8.85 12.57 -6.98
C ALA A 124 -7.87 11.38 -7.12
N TRP A 125 -6.99 11.16 -6.13
CA TRP A 125 -6.06 10.04 -6.13
C TRP A 125 -6.84 8.74 -5.92
N GLY A 126 -6.49 7.70 -6.64
CA GLY A 126 -7.24 6.45 -6.52
C GLY A 126 -6.59 5.30 -7.25
N GLY A 127 -7.34 4.20 -7.29
CA GLY A 127 -6.90 2.98 -7.95
C GLY A 127 -5.68 2.34 -7.28
N LEU A 128 -4.97 1.55 -8.07
CA LEU A 128 -3.78 0.83 -7.62
C LEU A 128 -2.64 1.78 -7.21
N SER A 129 -2.54 2.95 -7.86
CA SER A 129 -1.53 3.95 -7.52
C SER A 129 -1.66 4.46 -6.07
N LEU A 130 -2.88 4.77 -5.63
CA LEU A 130 -3.13 5.16 -4.24
C LEU A 130 -2.79 4.03 -3.26
N THR A 131 -3.12 2.80 -3.60
CA THR A 131 -2.79 1.63 -2.77
C THR A 131 -1.28 1.51 -2.58
N PHE A 132 -0.49 1.67 -3.64
CA PHE A 132 0.97 1.64 -3.53
C PHE A 132 1.53 2.79 -2.70
N ILE A 133 1.00 4.01 -2.84
CA ILE A 133 1.42 5.16 -2.04
C ILE A 133 1.16 4.91 -0.55
N VAL A 134 -0.05 4.50 -0.21
CA VAL A 134 -0.43 4.20 1.19
C VAL A 134 0.43 3.07 1.75
N SER A 135 0.58 1.97 1.02
CA SER A 135 1.38 0.82 1.46
C SER A 135 2.85 1.21 1.66
N PHE A 136 3.42 2.01 0.78
CA PHE A 136 4.80 2.48 0.87
C PHE A 136 5.04 3.27 2.15
N PHE A 137 4.20 4.26 2.44
CA PHE A 137 4.34 5.06 3.67
C PHE A 137 4.06 4.25 4.93
N CYS A 138 3.04 3.39 4.89
CA CYS A 138 2.75 2.52 6.02
C CYS A 138 3.93 1.59 6.35
N LEU A 139 4.57 0.96 5.35
CA LEU A 139 5.74 0.11 5.57
C LEU A 139 6.91 0.87 6.18
N ILE A 140 7.19 2.09 5.69
CA ILE A 140 8.27 2.92 6.20
C ILE A 140 8.05 3.28 7.68
N PHE A 141 6.83 3.65 8.06
CA PHE A 141 6.55 4.11 9.42
C PHE A 141 6.23 2.96 10.38
N CYS A 142 5.61 1.86 9.92
CA CYS A 142 5.31 0.73 10.80
C CYS A 142 6.56 -0.03 11.24
N PHE A 143 7.62 -0.05 10.43
CA PHE A 143 8.86 -0.77 10.77
C PHE A 143 9.58 -0.18 11.99
N PRO A 144 9.91 1.14 12.05
CA PRO A 144 10.50 1.71 13.25
C PRO A 144 9.56 1.66 14.48
N LEU A 145 8.27 1.86 14.28
CA LEU A 145 7.29 1.72 15.35
C LEU A 145 7.25 0.29 15.90
N GLY A 146 7.20 -0.70 15.01
CA GLY A 146 7.23 -2.12 15.39
C GLY A 146 8.52 -2.50 16.12
N MET A 147 9.66 -1.95 15.70
CA MET A 147 10.95 -2.16 16.37
C MET A 147 10.96 -1.59 17.80
N ILE A 148 10.48 -0.36 17.98
CA ILE A 148 10.36 0.28 19.29
C ILE A 148 9.45 -0.54 20.21
N LEU A 149 8.30 -0.98 19.71
CA LEU A 149 7.34 -1.78 20.49
C LEU A 149 7.89 -3.17 20.84
N ALA A 150 8.57 -3.83 19.90
CA ALA A 150 9.19 -5.15 20.14
C ALA A 150 10.30 -5.08 21.20
N LEU A 151 11.14 -4.05 21.15
CA LEU A 151 12.18 -3.82 22.15
C LEU A 151 11.56 -3.37 23.50
N GLY A 152 10.54 -2.52 23.44
CA GLY A 152 9.81 -2.07 24.64
C GLY A 152 9.17 -3.22 25.41
N ARG A 153 8.59 -4.21 24.70
CA ARG A 153 8.02 -5.41 25.31
C ARG A 153 9.07 -6.27 26.05
N ARG A 154 10.34 -6.18 25.66
CA ARG A 154 11.47 -6.89 26.30
C ARG A 154 12.21 -6.03 27.34
N SER A 155 11.80 -4.80 27.54
CA SER A 155 12.44 -3.88 28.48
C SER A 155 12.36 -4.37 29.92
N ASN A 156 13.41 -4.12 30.67
CA ASN A 156 13.45 -4.34 32.12
C ASN A 156 12.65 -3.28 32.91
N LEU A 157 12.27 -2.17 32.26
CA LEU A 157 11.44 -1.13 32.86
C LEU A 157 9.96 -1.55 32.79
N PRO A 158 9.30 -1.79 33.94
CA PRO A 158 7.93 -2.30 33.96
C PRO A 158 6.94 -1.41 33.20
N ALA A 159 7.04 -0.10 33.32
CA ALA A 159 6.16 0.87 32.65
C ALA A 159 6.25 0.73 31.13
N VAL A 160 7.47 0.72 30.55
CA VAL A 160 7.70 0.58 29.10
C VAL A 160 7.17 -0.75 28.60
N ARG A 161 7.43 -1.82 29.35
CA ARG A 161 6.97 -3.18 29.01
C ARG A 161 5.44 -3.27 28.95
N TYR A 162 4.74 -2.81 30.01
CA TYR A 162 3.28 -2.89 30.05
C TYR A 162 2.60 -2.00 29.03
N VAL A 163 3.10 -0.79 28.77
CA VAL A 163 2.60 0.09 27.71
C VAL A 163 2.76 -0.55 26.35
N SER A 164 3.92 -1.13 26.07
CA SER A 164 4.16 -1.80 24.77
C SER A 164 3.26 -3.02 24.59
N ILE A 165 3.07 -3.84 25.63
CA ILE A 165 2.17 -5.00 25.59
C ILE A 165 0.73 -4.52 25.38
N GLY A 166 0.26 -3.56 26.15
CA GLY A 166 -1.10 -3.03 26.06
C GLY A 166 -1.40 -2.44 24.67
N TYR A 167 -0.45 -1.70 24.11
CA TYR A 167 -0.55 -1.19 22.75
C TYR A 167 -0.72 -2.32 21.71
N ILE A 168 0.17 -3.31 21.74
CA ILE A 168 0.17 -4.42 20.78
C ILE A 168 -1.14 -5.21 20.87
N GLU A 169 -1.56 -5.58 22.06
CA GLU A 169 -2.78 -6.37 22.29
C GLU A 169 -4.04 -5.58 21.89
N PHE A 170 -4.09 -4.28 22.20
CA PHE A 170 -5.21 -3.41 21.82
C PHE A 170 -5.38 -3.34 20.31
N TRP A 171 -4.34 -2.98 19.55
CA TRP A 171 -4.44 -2.82 18.10
C TRP A 171 -4.70 -4.14 17.37
N ARG A 172 -4.21 -5.25 17.89
CA ARG A 172 -4.47 -6.58 17.31
C ARG A 172 -5.86 -7.12 17.65
N GLY A 173 -6.49 -6.61 18.69
CA GLY A 173 -7.85 -6.96 19.08
C GLY A 173 -8.94 -6.24 18.29
N VAL A 174 -8.62 -5.12 17.62
CA VAL A 174 -9.58 -4.28 16.90
C VAL A 174 -9.53 -4.62 15.39
N PRO A 175 -10.68 -4.79 14.69
CA PRO A 175 -10.69 -4.95 13.24
C PRO A 175 -10.17 -3.70 12.51
N LEU A 176 -9.35 -3.85 11.48
CA LEU A 176 -8.79 -2.74 10.71
C LEU A 176 -9.88 -1.80 10.15
N ILE A 177 -11.03 -2.35 9.72
CA ILE A 177 -12.12 -1.55 9.17
C ILE A 177 -12.66 -0.54 10.18
N THR A 178 -12.74 -0.93 11.47
CA THR A 178 -13.17 -0.03 12.56
C THR A 178 -12.16 1.10 12.74
N VAL A 179 -10.88 0.80 12.71
CA VAL A 179 -9.79 1.78 12.80
C VAL A 179 -9.87 2.80 11.66
N LEU A 180 -10.09 2.33 10.43
CA LEU A 180 -10.23 3.21 9.25
C LEU A 180 -11.48 4.09 9.34
N PHE A 181 -12.59 3.56 9.82
CA PHE A 181 -13.81 4.34 10.04
C PHE A 181 -13.60 5.41 11.11
N MET A 182 -13.01 5.07 12.25
CA MET A 182 -12.67 6.02 13.30
C MET A 182 -11.74 7.12 12.80
N SER A 183 -10.70 6.77 12.07
CA SER A 183 -9.75 7.72 11.49
C SER A 183 -10.38 8.66 10.46
N SER A 184 -11.27 8.13 9.61
CA SER A 184 -11.86 8.90 8.52
C SER A 184 -13.01 9.80 8.95
N VAL A 185 -13.87 9.32 9.86
CA VAL A 185 -15.14 9.96 10.24
C VAL A 185 -15.09 10.54 11.65
N MET A 186 -14.68 9.75 12.63
CA MET A 186 -14.76 10.18 14.03
C MET A 186 -13.62 11.12 14.44
N PHE A 187 -12.39 10.85 13.99
CA PHE A 187 -11.23 11.64 14.38
C PHE A 187 -11.36 13.15 14.06
N PRO A 188 -11.87 13.58 12.90
CA PRO A 188 -12.10 15.00 12.63
C PRO A 188 -13.05 15.69 13.63
N MET A 189 -13.99 14.94 14.22
CA MET A 189 -14.96 15.51 15.17
C MET A 189 -14.29 15.91 16.50
N PHE A 190 -13.11 15.38 16.80
CA PHE A 190 -12.34 15.72 18.00
C PHE A 190 -11.28 16.80 17.77
N LEU A 191 -11.08 17.22 16.49
CA LEU A 191 -10.13 18.26 16.16
C LEU A 191 -10.77 19.64 16.25
N PRO A 192 -10.02 20.70 16.61
CA PRO A 192 -10.47 22.08 16.51
C PRO A 192 -10.90 22.43 15.07
N GLU A 193 -11.88 23.33 14.93
CA GLU A 193 -12.40 23.74 13.61
C GLU A 193 -11.33 24.32 12.67
N ASP A 194 -10.29 24.93 13.22
CA ASP A 194 -9.18 25.52 12.49
C ASP A 194 -8.12 24.50 12.04
N PHE A 195 -8.22 23.24 12.52
CA PHE A 195 -7.22 22.22 12.24
C PHE A 195 -7.70 21.25 11.15
N PHE A 196 -7.27 21.51 9.92
CA PHE A 196 -7.56 20.65 8.79
C PHE A 196 -6.45 19.62 8.58
N MET A 197 -6.79 18.34 8.71
CA MET A 197 -5.90 17.23 8.36
C MET A 197 -6.47 16.47 7.17
N ASP A 198 -5.68 16.33 6.12
CA ASP A 198 -6.06 15.60 4.92
C ASP A 198 -6.48 14.14 5.25
N LYS A 199 -7.51 13.64 4.55
CA LYS A 199 -8.06 12.30 4.76
C LYS A 199 -7.01 11.21 4.53
N LEU A 200 -6.16 11.37 3.51
CA LEU A 200 -5.10 10.42 3.19
C LEU A 200 -4.08 10.31 4.34
N VAL A 201 -3.67 11.44 4.91
CA VAL A 201 -2.74 11.47 6.05
C VAL A 201 -3.33 10.75 7.26
N ARG A 202 -4.61 11.00 7.58
CA ARG A 202 -5.31 10.30 8.68
C ARG A 202 -5.33 8.79 8.48
N VAL A 203 -5.62 8.34 7.26
CA VAL A 203 -5.65 6.91 6.91
C VAL A 203 -4.24 6.30 7.04
N ILE A 204 -3.20 6.97 6.54
CA ILE A 204 -1.81 6.49 6.66
C ILE A 204 -1.41 6.35 8.13
N ILE A 205 -1.73 7.33 8.98
CA ILE A 205 -1.44 7.26 10.42
C ILE A 205 -2.16 6.06 11.04
N ALA A 206 -3.45 5.90 10.76
CA ALA A 206 -4.26 4.83 11.33
C ALA A 206 -3.75 3.44 10.96
N ILE A 207 -3.44 3.21 9.67
CA ILE A 207 -2.88 1.94 9.19
C ILE A 207 -1.48 1.72 9.79
N THR A 208 -0.65 2.76 9.87
CA THR A 208 0.69 2.67 10.47
C THR A 208 0.64 2.21 11.93
N LEU A 209 -0.26 2.78 12.72
CA LEU A 209 -0.43 2.41 14.12
C LEU A 209 -0.91 0.94 14.25
N PHE A 210 -1.83 0.54 13.41
CA PHE A 210 -2.35 -0.82 13.36
C PHE A 210 -1.27 -1.83 12.93
N GLU A 211 -0.64 -1.62 11.77
CA GLU A 211 0.39 -2.50 11.23
C GLU A 211 1.65 -2.53 12.09
N GLY A 212 1.97 -1.45 12.79
CA GLY A 212 3.06 -1.39 13.76
C GLY A 212 2.96 -2.43 14.87
N ALA A 213 1.74 -2.74 15.32
CA ALA A 213 1.51 -3.78 16.32
C ALA A 213 1.79 -5.19 15.76
N TYR A 214 1.39 -5.47 14.51
CA TYR A 214 1.71 -6.74 13.84
C TYR A 214 3.20 -6.85 13.53
N CYS A 215 3.81 -5.77 13.05
CA CYS A 215 5.24 -5.70 12.80
C CYS A 215 6.06 -5.99 14.07
N ALA A 216 5.64 -5.47 15.22
CA ALA A 216 6.27 -5.74 16.51
C ALA A 216 6.28 -7.23 16.87
N GLU A 217 5.19 -7.96 16.61
CA GLU A 217 5.12 -9.39 16.86
C GLU A 217 6.01 -10.20 15.91
N VAL A 218 6.08 -9.83 14.64
CA VAL A 218 6.99 -10.47 13.66
C VAL A 218 8.45 -10.28 14.09
N ILE A 219 8.84 -9.04 14.45
CA ILE A 219 10.19 -8.73 14.94
C ILE A 219 10.49 -9.52 16.20
N ARG A 220 9.56 -9.58 17.16
CA ARG A 220 9.71 -10.35 18.39
C ARG A 220 9.98 -11.83 18.13
N GLY A 221 9.28 -12.42 17.15
CA GLY A 221 9.48 -13.82 16.76
C GLY A 221 10.86 -14.12 16.16
N GLY A 222 11.52 -13.12 15.56
CA GLY A 222 12.87 -13.25 15.00
C GLY A 222 14.01 -12.92 15.97
N LEU A 223 13.71 -12.36 17.14
CA LEU A 223 14.74 -12.06 18.15
C LEU A 223 15.11 -13.33 18.94
N PRO A 224 16.40 -13.60 19.16
CA PRO A 224 16.81 -14.73 19.99
C PRO A 224 16.22 -14.61 21.41
N VAL A 225 15.82 -15.77 21.96
CA VAL A 225 15.24 -15.89 23.31
C VAL A 225 16.30 -15.59 24.35
#